data_726ea8b775e28ffaeecf58ac3aab0fb1
#
_entry.id   726ea8b775e28ffaeecf58ac3aab0fb1
#
_cell.length_a   1.000
_cell.length_b   1.000
_cell.length_c   1.000
_cell.angle_alpha   90.00
_cell.angle_beta   90.00
_cell.angle_gamma   90.00
#
_symmetry.space_group_name_H-M   'P 1'
#
loop_
_entity.id
_entity.type
_entity.pdbx_description
1 polymer ?
#
loop_
_entity_poly.entity_id
_entity_poly.type
_entity_poly.pdbx_seq_one_letter_code
_entity_poly.pdbx_strand_id
1 'polypeptide(L)'
;MITSILINSNNKSNLEKVFNSYEMNASKKDSFEFIVNIDNDDNETKVYLEEQIKKREFTIKYLQAYEGDYFSGHINNNKMIEHIDKRSYFISCTGDRVLNKTKNWDDKLRAYKSFYSDDIFRIRCSSHKERKYFDFWECCFAPSNITFTTVKLIQIIGDLSPCFSHDAFQQCIFFYLESHDNFNSHQINRDLTAYDLTFTGDKPEEKGDAENYERIHGQLKAWSILTSWRMQREAFRRAMLIKANIIASDNPENFQIYDNDSSICIVNKSSGVVKKYNYNINKISIFLKNFLRKFSYLNFCGGGIIEPPNKVIFSLIWYLDFRYKYLRGLKDFYNRFTK
;
A
#
# COMPACT_ATOMS: atom_id res chain seq x y z
N MET A 1 -6.96 12.90 -16.89
CA MET A 1 -6.59 12.11 -15.70
C MET A 1 -5.20 11.59 -15.92
N ILE A 2 -4.32 11.80 -14.97
CA ILE A 2 -2.95 11.28 -14.97
C ILE A 2 -2.82 10.27 -13.82
N THR A 3 -1.98 9.26 -14.02
CA THR A 3 -1.54 8.33 -12.97
C THR A 3 -0.06 8.57 -12.72
N SER A 4 0.32 8.89 -11.48
CA SER A 4 1.72 9.10 -11.10
C SER A 4 2.31 7.81 -10.52
N ILE A 5 3.40 7.35 -11.10
CA ILE A 5 4.10 6.12 -10.71
C ILE A 5 5.43 6.53 -10.08
N LEU A 6 5.57 6.24 -8.79
CA LEU A 6 6.72 6.60 -7.98
C LEU A 6 7.67 5.41 -7.85
N ILE A 7 8.94 5.60 -8.18
CA ILE A 7 9.96 4.54 -8.17
C ILE A 7 11.25 5.04 -7.54
N ASN A 8 11.77 4.31 -6.55
CA ASN A 8 13.18 4.45 -6.16
C ASN A 8 13.99 3.44 -6.96
N SER A 9 15.05 3.87 -7.62
CA SER A 9 15.92 2.99 -8.39
C SER A 9 17.32 3.57 -8.57
N ASN A 10 18.29 2.71 -8.55
CA ASN A 10 19.67 2.95 -8.93
C ASN A 10 20.12 2.01 -10.08
N ASN A 11 19.18 1.54 -10.89
CA ASN A 11 19.44 0.56 -11.94
C ASN A 11 18.73 0.91 -13.24
N LYS A 12 19.48 1.48 -14.20
CA LYS A 12 18.94 1.87 -15.51
C LYS A 12 18.31 0.71 -16.28
N SER A 13 18.88 -0.50 -16.20
CA SER A 13 18.33 -1.67 -16.93
C SER A 13 16.96 -2.08 -16.40
N ASN A 14 16.74 -2.00 -15.08
CA ASN A 14 15.44 -2.23 -14.48
C ASN A 14 14.45 -1.14 -14.90
N LEU A 15 14.84 0.13 -14.83
CA LEU A 15 14.01 1.25 -15.26
C LEU A 15 13.58 1.13 -16.72
N GLU A 16 14.51 0.74 -17.60
CA GLU A 16 14.20 0.53 -19.01
C GLU A 16 13.11 -0.54 -19.22
N LYS A 17 13.24 -1.68 -18.56
CA LYS A 17 12.24 -2.76 -18.59
C LYS A 17 10.88 -2.27 -18.08
N VAL A 18 10.87 -1.53 -16.97
CA VAL A 18 9.65 -0.97 -16.38
C VAL A 18 9.01 0.02 -17.35
N PHE A 19 9.75 1.02 -17.82
CA PHE A 19 9.24 2.01 -18.76
C PHE A 19 8.66 1.36 -20.03
N ASN A 20 9.39 0.42 -20.62
CA ASN A 20 8.91 -0.33 -21.79
C ASN A 20 7.62 -1.08 -21.48
N SER A 21 7.52 -1.75 -20.33
CA SER A 21 6.34 -2.53 -19.98
C SER A 21 5.09 -1.67 -19.79
N TYR A 22 5.23 -0.49 -19.21
CA TYR A 22 4.12 0.43 -19.02
C TYR A 22 3.72 1.11 -20.34
N GLU A 23 4.69 1.57 -21.11
CA GLU A 23 4.47 2.24 -22.38
C GLU A 23 3.84 1.32 -23.44
N MET A 24 4.37 0.10 -23.61
CA MET A 24 3.86 -0.89 -24.56
C MET A 24 2.43 -1.35 -24.27
N ASN A 25 2.03 -1.29 -23.01
CA ASN A 25 0.73 -1.74 -22.56
C ASN A 25 -0.25 -0.60 -22.28
N ALA A 26 0.15 0.65 -22.44
CA ALA A 26 -0.75 1.80 -22.31
C ALA A 26 -1.56 2.03 -23.57
N SER A 27 -2.80 2.49 -23.41
CA SER A 27 -3.64 2.98 -24.50
C SER A 27 -3.28 4.41 -24.88
N LYS A 28 -2.89 5.23 -23.90
CA LYS A 28 -2.49 6.63 -24.05
C LYS A 28 -1.24 6.93 -23.26
N LYS A 29 -0.17 7.29 -23.96
CA LYS A 29 1.13 7.53 -23.34
C LYS A 29 1.19 8.81 -22.50
N ASP A 30 0.32 9.77 -22.73
CA ASP A 30 0.18 11.00 -21.97
C ASP A 30 -0.72 10.87 -20.72
N SER A 31 -1.24 9.66 -20.46
CA SER A 31 -2.13 9.38 -19.32
C SER A 31 -1.41 9.03 -18.02
N PHE A 32 -0.09 8.95 -18.05
CA PHE A 32 0.71 8.63 -16.87
C PHE A 32 2.06 9.36 -16.86
N GLU A 33 2.66 9.41 -15.69
CA GLU A 33 4.00 9.94 -15.50
C GLU A 33 4.80 9.01 -14.58
N PHE A 34 6.12 9.07 -14.71
CA PHE A 34 7.04 8.48 -13.74
C PHE A 34 7.73 9.57 -12.95
N ILE A 35 7.85 9.36 -11.65
CA ILE A 35 8.70 10.13 -10.75
C ILE A 35 9.72 9.17 -10.18
N VAL A 36 10.96 9.34 -10.59
CA VAL A 36 12.06 8.43 -10.22
C VAL A 36 12.97 9.15 -9.21
N ASN A 37 13.22 8.49 -8.08
CA ASN A 37 14.23 8.98 -7.15
C ASN A 37 15.46 8.06 -7.23
N ILE A 38 16.62 8.65 -7.48
CA ILE A 38 17.91 7.98 -7.65
C ILE A 38 18.88 8.39 -6.55
N ASP A 39 19.90 7.57 -6.34
CA ASP A 39 20.96 7.87 -5.39
C ASP A 39 21.70 9.17 -5.78
N ASN A 40 22.23 9.89 -4.77
CA ASN A 40 22.85 11.20 -4.97
C ASN A 40 24.08 11.16 -5.88
N ASP A 41 24.78 10.03 -5.94
CA ASP A 41 25.99 9.80 -6.72
C ASP A 41 25.77 8.95 -7.98
N ASP A 42 24.54 8.52 -8.27
CA ASP A 42 24.21 7.71 -9.44
C ASP A 42 24.10 8.54 -10.72
N ASN A 43 25.26 8.92 -11.26
CA ASN A 43 25.34 9.68 -12.50
C ASN A 43 24.97 8.87 -13.73
N GLU A 44 25.14 7.54 -13.71
CA GLU A 44 24.79 6.67 -14.83
C GLU A 44 23.29 6.64 -15.07
N THR A 45 22.52 6.40 -14.02
CA THR A 45 21.05 6.40 -14.10
C THR A 45 20.51 7.81 -14.39
N LYS A 46 21.15 8.86 -13.88
CA LYS A 46 20.81 10.25 -14.20
C LYS A 46 20.90 10.53 -15.70
N VAL A 47 22.04 10.25 -16.31
CA VAL A 47 22.25 10.46 -17.77
C VAL A 47 21.22 9.67 -18.56
N TYR A 48 20.96 8.42 -18.18
CA TYR A 48 19.92 7.62 -18.81
C TYR A 48 18.54 8.29 -18.70
N LEU A 49 18.14 8.78 -17.55
CA LEU A 49 16.84 9.45 -17.35
C LEU A 49 16.73 10.72 -18.21
N GLU A 50 17.80 11.53 -18.28
CA GLU A 50 17.84 12.74 -19.11
C GLU A 50 17.66 12.43 -20.61
N GLU A 51 18.18 11.29 -21.05
CA GLU A 51 17.91 10.78 -22.41
C GLU A 51 16.47 10.31 -22.59
N GLN A 52 15.92 9.57 -21.61
CA GLN A 52 14.56 9.06 -21.71
C GLN A 52 13.52 10.18 -21.68
N ILE A 53 13.73 11.25 -20.93
CA ILE A 53 12.88 12.46 -20.94
C ILE A 53 12.73 13.03 -22.35
N LYS A 54 13.78 12.96 -23.16
CA LYS A 54 13.76 13.48 -24.54
C LYS A 54 13.14 12.52 -25.56
N LYS A 55 13.14 11.21 -25.25
CA LYS A 55 12.75 10.14 -26.20
C LYS A 55 11.33 9.63 -26.00
N ARG A 56 10.83 9.67 -24.77
CA ARG A 56 9.53 9.05 -24.42
C ARG A 56 8.37 10.05 -24.57
N GLU A 57 7.21 9.52 -24.91
CA GLU A 57 5.98 10.30 -25.07
C GLU A 57 5.27 10.55 -23.72
N PHE A 58 5.58 9.76 -22.70
CA PHE A 58 5.09 9.98 -21.35
C PHE A 58 6.04 10.86 -20.53
N THR A 59 5.53 11.51 -19.52
CA THR A 59 6.32 12.40 -18.67
C THR A 59 7.21 11.60 -17.71
N ILE A 60 8.49 11.98 -17.65
CA ILE A 60 9.45 11.49 -16.66
C ILE A 60 9.96 12.68 -15.87
N LYS A 61 9.92 12.60 -14.56
CA LYS A 61 10.59 13.51 -13.63
C LYS A 61 11.55 12.68 -12.78
N TYR A 62 12.67 13.24 -12.39
CA TYR A 62 13.55 12.56 -11.47
C TYR A 62 14.04 13.49 -10.35
N LEU A 63 14.34 12.88 -9.21
CA LEU A 63 14.98 13.47 -8.05
C LEU A 63 16.29 12.73 -7.84
N GLN A 64 17.35 13.46 -7.62
CA GLN A 64 18.63 12.91 -7.19
C GLN A 64 18.81 13.26 -5.72
N ALA A 65 17.98 12.60 -4.89
CA ALA A 65 17.80 12.97 -3.49
C ALA A 65 17.53 11.76 -2.61
N TYR A 66 18.04 10.56 -2.99
CA TYR A 66 17.92 9.40 -2.15
C TYR A 66 18.79 9.57 -0.91
N GLU A 67 18.17 9.61 0.24
CA GLU A 67 18.82 9.74 1.54
C GLU A 67 18.61 8.50 2.37
N GLY A 68 19.68 8.07 3.04
CA GLY A 68 19.62 6.98 4.00
C GLY A 68 19.85 5.60 3.38
N ASP A 69 19.52 4.60 4.16
CA ASP A 69 19.62 3.20 3.78
C ASP A 69 18.29 2.67 3.18
N TYR A 70 18.26 1.38 2.89
CA TYR A 70 17.05 0.69 2.41
C TYR A 70 15.81 0.96 3.27
N PHE A 71 15.98 1.23 4.58
CA PHE A 71 14.87 1.51 5.50
C PHE A 71 14.33 2.94 5.39
N SER A 72 15.02 3.80 4.71
CA SER A 72 14.64 5.20 4.50
C SER A 72 13.76 5.40 3.25
N GLY A 73 13.47 4.33 2.52
CA GLY A 73 12.69 4.38 1.28
C GLY A 73 11.35 5.09 1.41
N HIS A 74 10.70 5.03 2.58
CA HIS A 74 9.45 5.76 2.82
C HIS A 74 9.62 7.29 2.80
N ILE A 75 10.75 7.82 3.26
CA ILE A 75 11.06 9.25 3.22
C ILE A 75 11.13 9.70 1.76
N ASN A 76 11.84 8.93 0.95
CA ASN A 76 12.00 9.21 -0.47
C ASN A 76 10.68 9.10 -1.23
N ASN A 77 9.85 8.11 -0.90
CA ASN A 77 8.51 7.97 -1.48
C ASN A 77 7.63 9.18 -1.14
N ASN A 78 7.66 9.64 0.09
CA ASN A 78 6.89 10.82 0.51
C ASN A 78 7.38 12.09 -0.19
N LYS A 79 8.69 12.28 -0.37
CA LYS A 79 9.23 13.40 -1.16
C LYS A 79 8.74 13.40 -2.61
N MET A 80 8.67 12.23 -3.25
CA MET A 80 8.20 12.13 -4.64
C MET A 80 6.76 12.59 -4.83
N ILE A 81 5.90 12.48 -3.80
CA ILE A 81 4.51 12.95 -3.87
C ILE A 81 4.42 14.46 -4.15
N GLU A 82 5.36 15.24 -3.66
CA GLU A 82 5.38 16.69 -3.86
C GLU A 82 5.58 17.09 -5.34
N HIS A 83 6.06 16.15 -6.17
CA HIS A 83 6.39 16.36 -7.57
C HIS A 83 5.36 15.77 -8.56
N ILE A 84 4.28 15.16 -8.07
CA ILE A 84 3.22 14.63 -8.95
C ILE A 84 2.55 15.75 -9.76
N ASP A 85 2.04 15.39 -10.94
CA ASP A 85 1.23 16.33 -11.73
C ASP A 85 -0.05 16.70 -10.95
N LYS A 86 -0.43 17.97 -10.99
CA LYS A 86 -1.66 18.46 -10.31
C LYS A 86 -2.94 17.79 -10.82
N ARG A 87 -2.91 17.21 -12.02
CA ARG A 87 -4.02 16.46 -12.63
C ARG A 87 -4.01 14.99 -12.25
N SER A 88 -3.04 14.55 -11.44
CA SER A 88 -2.96 13.16 -11.00
C SER A 88 -4.15 12.79 -10.15
N TYR A 89 -4.73 11.64 -10.48
CA TYR A 89 -5.86 11.08 -9.77
C TYR A 89 -5.46 9.84 -8.96
N PHE A 90 -4.58 9.01 -9.52
CA PHE A 90 -3.98 7.86 -8.84
C PHE A 90 -2.48 8.04 -8.67
N ILE A 91 -2.00 7.54 -7.54
CA ILE A 91 -0.59 7.38 -7.23
C ILE A 91 -0.31 5.88 -7.03
N SER A 92 0.75 5.38 -7.63
CA SER A 92 1.31 4.06 -7.34
C SER A 92 2.75 4.20 -6.91
N CYS A 93 3.09 3.66 -5.74
CA CYS A 93 4.48 3.53 -5.34
C CYS A 93 4.89 2.08 -5.53
N THR A 94 5.88 1.84 -6.37
CA THR A 94 6.26 0.50 -6.81
C THR A 94 7.78 0.34 -6.88
N GLY A 95 8.24 -0.90 -6.94
CA GLY A 95 9.67 -1.19 -7.14
C GLY A 95 10.08 -1.10 -8.60
N ASP A 96 11.38 -0.90 -8.83
CA ASP A 96 11.99 -0.82 -10.16
C ASP A 96 12.07 -2.15 -10.93
N ARG A 97 11.47 -3.21 -10.38
CA ARG A 97 11.35 -4.54 -11.02
C ARG A 97 9.91 -4.94 -11.28
N VAL A 98 8.96 -4.04 -11.07
CA VAL A 98 7.54 -4.32 -11.25
C VAL A 98 7.11 -4.00 -12.68
N LEU A 99 6.83 -5.04 -13.45
CA LEU A 99 6.45 -4.94 -14.85
C LEU A 99 4.93 -4.99 -14.99
N ASN A 100 4.41 -4.11 -15.83
CA ASN A 100 3.01 -4.13 -16.22
C ASN A 100 2.75 -5.20 -17.29
N LYS A 101 1.77 -6.07 -17.06
CA LYS A 101 1.37 -7.15 -17.98
C LYS A 101 -0.03 -6.94 -18.57
N THR A 102 -0.68 -5.85 -18.23
CA THR A 102 -2.06 -5.58 -18.62
C THR A 102 -2.12 -4.64 -19.82
N LYS A 103 -2.63 -5.10 -20.93
CA LYS A 103 -2.93 -4.23 -22.08
C LYS A 103 -4.01 -3.22 -21.73
N ASN A 104 -3.82 -1.98 -22.18
CA ASN A 104 -4.71 -0.84 -21.91
C ASN A 104 -4.95 -0.62 -20.41
N TRP A 105 -3.90 -0.81 -19.63
CA TRP A 105 -3.96 -0.71 -18.17
C TRP A 105 -4.46 0.66 -17.68
N ASP A 106 -4.08 1.71 -18.38
CA ASP A 106 -4.46 3.09 -18.09
C ASP A 106 -5.96 3.35 -18.32
N ASP A 107 -6.56 2.77 -19.35
CA ASP A 107 -8.02 2.83 -19.58
C ASP A 107 -8.77 1.98 -18.56
N LYS A 108 -8.27 0.78 -18.25
CA LYS A 108 -8.85 -0.06 -17.18
C LYS A 108 -8.81 0.64 -15.84
N LEU A 109 -7.68 1.25 -15.50
CA LEU A 109 -7.54 2.02 -14.25
C LEU A 109 -8.47 3.24 -14.26
N ARG A 110 -8.63 3.89 -15.42
CA ARG A 110 -9.54 5.03 -15.59
C ARG A 110 -11.00 4.64 -15.35
N ALA A 111 -11.40 3.41 -15.65
CA ALA A 111 -12.75 2.92 -15.35
C ALA A 111 -13.09 2.92 -13.86
N TYR A 112 -12.08 2.91 -12.98
CA TYR A 112 -12.28 3.06 -11.55
C TYR A 112 -12.37 4.52 -11.08
N LYS A 113 -12.17 5.51 -11.97
CA LYS A 113 -12.34 6.91 -11.59
C LYS A 113 -13.75 7.13 -11.08
N SER A 114 -13.85 7.76 -9.91
CA SER A 114 -15.12 8.05 -9.24
C SER A 114 -15.97 6.79 -8.96
N PHE A 115 -15.31 5.63 -8.79
CA PHE A 115 -16.01 4.41 -8.36
C PHE A 115 -16.76 4.64 -7.03
N TYR A 116 -16.16 5.42 -6.14
CA TYR A 116 -16.85 6.05 -5.03
C TYR A 116 -16.96 7.54 -5.30
N SER A 117 -18.13 8.14 -5.04
CA SER A 117 -18.39 9.55 -5.30
C SER A 117 -17.47 10.51 -4.55
N ASP A 118 -16.92 10.07 -3.43
CA ASP A 118 -15.98 10.81 -2.60
C ASP A 118 -14.52 10.71 -3.05
N ASP A 119 -14.21 9.84 -4.01
CA ASP A 119 -12.84 9.59 -4.51
C ASP A 119 -11.83 9.15 -3.43
N ILE A 120 -12.30 8.52 -2.34
CA ILE A 120 -11.45 8.09 -1.20
C ILE A 120 -11.34 6.57 -1.22
N PHE A 121 -10.35 6.01 -1.93
CA PHE A 121 -10.15 4.56 -2.03
C PHE A 121 -8.78 4.20 -2.57
N ARG A 122 -8.45 2.91 -2.52
CA ARG A 122 -7.30 2.34 -3.22
C ARG A 122 -7.68 1.07 -3.97
N ILE A 123 -6.87 0.73 -4.96
CA ILE A 123 -7.00 -0.47 -5.79
C ILE A 123 -5.76 -1.32 -5.60
N ARG A 124 -5.95 -2.59 -5.24
CA ARG A 124 -4.89 -3.59 -5.26
C ARG A 124 -4.92 -4.34 -6.58
N CYS A 125 -3.75 -4.55 -7.15
CA CYS A 125 -3.62 -5.29 -8.41
C CYS A 125 -3.20 -6.73 -8.15
N SER A 126 -3.57 -7.63 -9.04
CA SER A 126 -3.16 -9.02 -8.95
C SER A 126 -1.72 -9.21 -9.45
N SER A 127 -0.97 -10.11 -8.82
CA SER A 127 0.29 -10.61 -9.35
C SER A 127 0.07 -11.88 -10.19
N HIS A 128 0.82 -12.03 -11.27
CA HIS A 128 0.53 -13.05 -12.30
C HIS A 128 0.66 -14.50 -11.84
N LYS A 129 1.34 -14.79 -10.75
CA LYS A 129 1.79 -16.17 -10.49
C LYS A 129 0.92 -17.01 -9.56
N GLU A 130 0.02 -16.46 -8.78
CA GLU A 130 -0.41 -17.20 -7.59
C GLU A 130 -1.85 -16.94 -7.14
N ARG A 131 -2.79 -16.80 -8.09
CA ARG A 131 -4.21 -16.50 -7.81
C ARG A 131 -4.87 -17.40 -6.73
N LYS A 132 -4.46 -18.66 -6.57
CA LYS A 132 -5.09 -19.58 -5.61
C LYS A 132 -4.61 -19.41 -4.16
N TYR A 133 -3.38 -18.94 -3.94
CA TYR A 133 -2.80 -18.77 -2.61
C TYR A 133 -2.76 -17.31 -2.16
N PHE A 134 -2.67 -16.39 -3.12
CA PHE A 134 -2.51 -14.96 -2.89
C PHE A 134 -3.76 -14.27 -2.36
N ASP A 135 -4.95 -14.70 -2.77
CA ASP A 135 -6.19 -14.04 -2.31
C ASP A 135 -6.33 -14.06 -0.78
N PHE A 136 -5.88 -15.13 -0.14
CA PHE A 136 -5.88 -15.20 1.31
C PHE A 136 -4.75 -14.39 1.94
N TRP A 137 -3.54 -14.45 1.36
CA TRP A 137 -2.39 -13.68 1.80
C TRP A 137 -2.60 -12.18 1.61
N GLU A 138 -3.07 -11.77 0.45
CA GLU A 138 -3.35 -10.37 0.13
C GLU A 138 -4.42 -9.80 1.05
N CYS A 139 -5.42 -10.58 1.39
CA CYS A 139 -6.44 -10.14 2.34
C CYS A 139 -5.95 -10.06 3.78
N CYS A 140 -4.94 -10.85 4.16
CA CYS A 140 -4.59 -11.00 5.57
C CYS A 140 -3.24 -10.37 5.95
N PHE A 141 -2.20 -10.49 5.11
CA PHE A 141 -0.85 -10.13 5.53
C PHE A 141 0.13 -9.75 4.43
N ALA A 142 -0.07 -10.19 3.21
CA ALA A 142 0.81 -9.79 2.14
C ALA A 142 0.36 -8.43 1.64
N PRO A 143 1.16 -7.40 1.86
CA PRO A 143 0.90 -6.13 1.22
C PRO A 143 0.97 -6.37 -0.27
N SER A 144 -0.04 -5.92 -1.02
CA SER A 144 0.08 -5.87 -2.46
C SER A 144 1.19 -4.88 -2.80
N ASN A 145 2.24 -5.38 -3.42
CA ASN A 145 3.35 -4.53 -3.83
C ASN A 145 2.94 -3.53 -4.92
N ILE A 146 1.70 -3.64 -5.41
CA ILE A 146 1.19 -2.78 -6.47
C ILE A 146 -0.22 -2.35 -6.09
N THR A 147 -0.29 -1.11 -5.67
CA THR A 147 -1.54 -0.45 -5.34
C THR A 147 -1.63 0.87 -6.08
N PHE A 148 -2.82 1.20 -6.53
CA PHE A 148 -3.15 2.55 -6.99
C PHE A 148 -4.05 3.21 -5.95
N THR A 149 -3.55 4.26 -5.37
CA THR A 149 -4.24 5.01 -4.31
C THR A 149 -4.68 6.36 -4.88
N THR A 150 -5.90 6.78 -4.61
CA THR A 150 -6.35 8.10 -5.06
C THR A 150 -5.55 9.20 -4.37
N VAL A 151 -5.26 10.28 -5.10
CA VAL A 151 -4.55 11.45 -4.56
C VAL A 151 -5.30 12.02 -3.36
N LYS A 152 -6.64 12.04 -3.42
CA LYS A 152 -7.48 12.53 -2.32
C LYS A 152 -7.29 11.72 -1.03
N LEU A 153 -7.17 10.39 -1.13
CA LEU A 153 -6.89 9.56 0.04
C LEU A 153 -5.54 9.93 0.66
N ILE A 154 -4.50 10.12 -0.17
CA ILE A 154 -3.17 10.53 0.33
C ILE A 154 -3.24 11.92 0.99
N GLN A 155 -3.96 12.86 0.41
CA GLN A 155 -4.16 14.19 1.01
C GLN A 155 -4.81 14.12 2.40
N ILE A 156 -5.75 13.18 2.58
CA ILE A 156 -6.42 12.97 3.88
C ILE A 156 -5.44 12.39 4.91
N ILE A 157 -4.65 11.40 4.54
CA ILE A 157 -3.74 10.72 5.49
C ILE A 157 -2.39 11.42 5.65
N GLY A 158 -2.08 12.38 4.80
CA GLY A 158 -0.91 13.27 4.87
C GLY A 158 0.32 12.76 4.11
N ASP A 159 0.58 11.47 4.12
CA ASP A 159 1.72 10.85 3.41
C ASP A 159 1.43 9.37 3.10
N LEU A 160 2.28 8.72 2.31
CA LEU A 160 2.16 7.30 2.00
C LEU A 160 2.40 6.41 3.21
N SER A 161 3.41 6.74 4.01
CA SER A 161 3.77 5.96 5.19
C SER A 161 4.77 6.71 6.08
N PRO A 162 4.61 6.63 7.40
CA PRO A 162 5.59 7.15 8.37
C PRO A 162 6.71 6.15 8.66
N CYS A 163 6.74 5.01 8.00
CA CYS A 163 7.74 3.97 8.21
C CYS A 163 8.00 3.17 6.94
N PHE A 164 9.11 2.44 6.96
CA PHE A 164 9.45 1.49 5.91
C PHE A 164 8.31 0.48 5.67
N SER A 165 8.18 -0.01 4.43
CA SER A 165 7.08 -0.86 3.95
C SER A 165 5.74 -0.09 3.92
N HIS A 166 5.70 0.95 3.09
CA HIS A 166 4.52 1.77 2.87
C HIS A 166 3.29 0.94 2.48
N ASP A 167 3.47 -0.11 1.70
CA ASP A 167 2.46 -1.07 1.28
C ASP A 167 1.84 -1.82 2.49
N ALA A 168 2.68 -2.33 3.38
CA ALA A 168 2.23 -3.01 4.59
C ALA A 168 1.58 -2.04 5.60
N PHE A 169 2.09 -0.83 5.70
CA PHE A 169 1.48 0.19 6.56
C PHE A 169 0.09 0.60 6.05
N GLN A 170 -0.04 0.84 4.74
CA GLN A 170 -1.35 1.10 4.14
C GLN A 170 -2.30 -0.08 4.33
N GLN A 171 -1.81 -1.31 4.23
CA GLN A 171 -2.62 -2.49 4.52
C GLN A 171 -3.17 -2.47 5.95
N CYS A 172 -2.36 -2.08 6.93
CA CYS A 172 -2.83 -1.91 8.31
C CYS A 172 -3.93 -0.84 8.42
N ILE A 173 -3.83 0.27 7.69
CA ILE A 173 -4.88 1.30 7.66
C ILE A 173 -6.21 0.69 7.19
N PHE A 174 -6.19 0.01 6.06
CA PHE A 174 -7.42 -0.56 5.49
C PHE A 174 -8.01 -1.69 6.34
N PHE A 175 -7.18 -2.46 7.02
CA PHE A 175 -7.65 -3.43 7.99
C PHE A 175 -8.34 -2.79 9.18
N TYR A 176 -7.79 -1.70 9.72
CA TYR A 176 -8.47 -0.97 10.78
C TYR A 176 -9.75 -0.29 10.31
N LEU A 177 -9.75 0.23 9.09
CA LEU A 177 -10.94 0.82 8.49
C LEU A 177 -12.06 -0.22 8.38
N GLU A 178 -11.75 -1.42 7.90
CA GLU A 178 -12.70 -2.53 7.81
C GLU A 178 -13.14 -3.04 9.19
N SER A 179 -12.21 -3.12 10.15
CA SER A 179 -12.43 -3.79 11.43
C SER A 179 -13.18 -2.95 12.47
N HIS A 180 -13.26 -1.64 12.28
CA HIS A 180 -13.81 -0.76 13.30
C HIS A 180 -15.34 -0.77 13.40
N ASP A 181 -16.04 -1.22 12.37
CA ASP A 181 -17.48 -1.31 12.46
C ASP A 181 -17.91 -2.62 13.10
N ASN A 182 -18.25 -2.56 14.39
CA ASN A 182 -18.83 -3.67 15.11
C ASN A 182 -20.04 -4.21 14.34
N PHE A 183 -20.02 -5.48 13.97
CA PHE A 183 -21.04 -6.43 13.54
C PHE A 183 -22.31 -5.93 12.83
N ASN A 184 -22.70 -4.70 12.93
CA ASN A 184 -24.07 -4.28 12.67
C ASN A 184 -24.30 -3.29 11.56
N SER A 185 -23.35 -2.94 10.76
CA SER A 185 -23.71 -2.11 9.63
C SER A 185 -22.51 -1.60 8.84
N HIS A 186 -22.66 -1.57 7.56
CA HIS A 186 -21.93 -0.72 6.63
C HIS A 186 -20.41 -0.80 6.77
N GLN A 187 -19.88 -1.98 6.45
CA GLN A 187 -18.46 -2.13 6.18
C GLN A 187 -18.07 -1.14 5.08
N ILE A 188 -17.32 -0.16 5.47
CA ILE A 188 -16.68 0.74 4.51
C ILE A 188 -15.42 0.02 4.04
N ASN A 189 -15.56 -0.94 3.14
CA ASN A 189 -14.42 -1.51 2.45
C ASN A 189 -14.14 -0.65 1.22
N ARG A 190 -13.07 0.10 1.29
CA ARG A 190 -12.59 0.98 0.22
C ARG A 190 -11.32 0.46 -0.44
N ASP A 191 -10.97 -0.78 -0.14
CA ASP A 191 -9.84 -1.50 -0.70
C ASP A 191 -10.33 -2.47 -1.77
N LEU A 192 -10.35 -2.01 -3.01
CA LEU A 192 -10.81 -2.77 -4.16
C LEU A 192 -9.70 -3.68 -4.67
N THR A 193 -10.04 -4.90 -5.08
CA THR A 193 -9.12 -5.78 -5.78
C THR A 193 -9.46 -5.83 -7.25
N ALA A 194 -8.58 -5.31 -8.09
CA ALA A 194 -8.70 -5.34 -9.54
C ALA A 194 -7.95 -6.57 -10.09
N TYR A 195 -8.67 -7.64 -10.37
CA TYR A 195 -8.08 -8.85 -10.95
C TYR A 195 -7.70 -8.71 -12.42
N ASP A 196 -8.25 -7.72 -13.09
CA ASP A 196 -7.97 -7.38 -14.48
C ASP A 196 -6.72 -6.51 -14.65
N LEU A 197 -6.16 -5.98 -13.56
CA LEU A 197 -4.88 -5.28 -13.52
C LEU A 197 -3.79 -6.20 -12.96
N THR A 198 -2.96 -6.73 -13.85
CA THR A 198 -1.92 -7.72 -13.50
C THR A 198 -0.53 -7.14 -13.71
N PHE A 199 0.29 -7.29 -12.69
CA PHE A 199 1.68 -6.87 -12.67
C PHE A 199 2.56 -8.03 -12.19
N THR A 200 3.81 -8.06 -12.63
CA THR A 200 4.77 -9.07 -12.15
C THR A 200 6.06 -8.40 -11.75
N GLY A 201 6.59 -8.76 -10.60
CA GLY A 201 7.99 -8.49 -10.30
C GLY A 201 8.88 -9.51 -11.01
N ASP A 202 10.01 -9.09 -11.57
CA ASP A 202 11.06 -10.03 -11.92
C ASP A 202 11.53 -10.75 -10.65
N LYS A 203 11.79 -12.06 -10.76
CA LYS A 203 12.46 -12.77 -9.67
C LYS A 203 13.79 -12.05 -9.43
N PRO A 204 14.15 -11.75 -8.17
CA PRO A 204 15.52 -11.34 -7.91
C PRO A 204 16.44 -12.42 -8.47
N GLU A 205 17.48 -12.01 -9.19
CA GLU A 205 18.59 -12.91 -9.50
C GLU A 205 19.02 -13.58 -8.20
N GLU A 206 19.44 -14.83 -8.26
CA GLU A 206 19.89 -15.57 -7.06
C GLU A 206 20.95 -14.72 -6.35
N LYS A 207 20.54 -14.14 -5.25
CA LYS A 207 21.41 -13.29 -4.44
C LYS A 207 22.29 -14.19 -3.58
N GLY A 208 23.54 -13.82 -3.41
CA GLY A 208 24.44 -14.53 -2.52
C GLY A 208 23.91 -14.58 -1.07
N ASP A 209 24.37 -15.55 -0.28
CA ASP A 209 23.90 -15.79 1.09
C ASP A 209 24.00 -14.56 2.00
N ALA A 210 25.04 -13.74 1.87
CA ALA A 210 25.21 -12.51 2.65
C ALA A 210 24.10 -11.48 2.36
N GLU A 211 23.77 -11.28 1.08
CA GLU A 211 22.74 -10.34 0.65
C GLU A 211 21.33 -10.81 1.04
N ASN A 212 21.11 -12.12 1.03
CA ASN A 212 19.87 -12.71 1.56
C ASN A 212 19.76 -12.53 3.07
N TYR A 213 20.86 -12.65 3.81
CA TYR A 213 20.91 -12.43 5.24
C TYR A 213 20.54 -10.97 5.60
N GLU A 214 21.15 -10.00 4.94
CA GLU A 214 20.84 -8.57 5.14
C GLU A 214 19.38 -8.26 4.82
N ARG A 215 18.85 -8.80 3.73
CA ARG A 215 17.45 -8.64 3.36
C ARG A 215 16.49 -9.20 4.42
N ILE A 216 16.79 -10.39 4.96
CA ILE A 216 15.96 -11.03 6.00
C ILE A 216 15.99 -10.18 7.29
N HIS A 217 17.17 -9.79 7.73
CA HIS A 217 17.30 -8.94 8.91
C HIS A 217 16.62 -7.59 8.72
N GLY A 218 16.75 -7.02 7.56
CA GLY A 218 16.08 -5.80 7.19
C GLY A 218 14.56 -5.91 7.26
N GLN A 219 14.00 -6.96 6.71
CA GLN A 219 12.57 -7.21 6.77
C GLN A 219 12.10 -7.44 8.22
N LEU A 220 12.84 -8.18 9.03
CA LEU A 220 12.51 -8.38 10.45
C LEU A 220 12.49 -7.04 11.21
N LYS A 221 13.45 -6.16 10.97
CA LYS A 221 13.49 -4.81 11.53
C LYS A 221 12.29 -3.97 11.09
N ALA A 222 11.99 -3.98 9.79
CA ALA A 222 10.83 -3.27 9.24
C ALA A 222 9.52 -3.75 9.86
N TRP A 223 9.34 -5.07 9.99
CA TRP A 223 8.18 -5.65 10.64
C TRP A 223 8.10 -5.30 12.12
N SER A 224 9.21 -5.26 12.84
CA SER A 224 9.24 -4.85 14.25
C SER A 224 8.79 -3.40 14.44
N ILE A 225 9.17 -2.50 13.53
CA ILE A 225 8.74 -1.11 13.52
C ILE A 225 7.26 -1.03 13.19
N LEU A 226 6.82 -1.65 12.10
CA LEU A 226 5.42 -1.63 11.64
C LEU A 226 4.47 -2.17 12.72
N THR A 227 4.87 -3.23 13.43
CA THR A 227 4.06 -3.86 14.45
C THR A 227 4.19 -3.20 15.83
N SER A 228 4.99 -2.15 15.95
CA SER A 228 5.07 -1.38 17.21
C SER A 228 3.73 -0.73 17.53
N TRP A 229 3.48 -0.52 18.81
CA TRP A 229 2.24 0.14 19.25
C TRP A 229 2.06 1.52 18.61
N ARG A 230 3.15 2.26 18.44
CA ARG A 230 3.15 3.60 17.83
C ARG A 230 2.64 3.54 16.39
N MET A 231 3.17 2.63 15.58
CA MET A 231 2.78 2.51 14.17
C MET A 231 1.38 1.95 14.01
N GLN A 232 0.99 1.00 14.84
CA GLN A 232 -0.37 0.45 14.82
C GLN A 232 -1.40 1.51 15.26
N ARG A 233 -1.08 2.34 16.24
CA ARG A 233 -1.92 3.47 16.64
C ARG A 233 -2.06 4.50 15.53
N GLU A 234 -0.97 4.81 14.84
CA GLU A 234 -0.98 5.72 13.70
C GLU A 234 -1.81 5.17 12.54
N ALA A 235 -1.68 3.89 12.21
CA ALA A 235 -2.51 3.25 11.19
C ALA A 235 -4.00 3.31 11.57
N PHE A 236 -4.33 3.07 12.83
CA PHE A 236 -5.69 3.20 13.33
C PHE A 236 -6.21 4.65 13.24
N ARG A 237 -5.40 5.63 13.65
CA ARG A 237 -5.74 7.06 13.53
C ARG A 237 -6.08 7.41 12.08
N ARG A 238 -5.23 7.02 11.13
CA ARG A 238 -5.47 7.28 9.70
C ARG A 238 -6.72 6.57 9.17
N ALA A 239 -6.99 5.36 9.62
CA ALA A 239 -8.21 4.65 9.27
C ALA A 239 -9.45 5.42 9.75
N MET A 240 -9.42 5.94 10.98
CA MET A 240 -10.53 6.75 11.51
C MET A 240 -10.65 8.10 10.81
N LEU A 241 -9.54 8.69 10.38
CA LEU A 241 -9.53 9.92 9.59
C LEU A 241 -10.15 9.71 8.20
N ILE A 242 -9.82 8.62 7.53
CA ILE A 242 -10.47 8.21 6.27
C ILE A 242 -11.98 8.04 6.50
N LYS A 243 -12.36 7.30 7.52
CA LYS A 243 -13.78 7.06 7.85
C LYS A 243 -14.54 8.35 8.12
N ALA A 244 -13.93 9.28 8.85
CA ALA A 244 -14.52 10.58 9.13
C ALA A 244 -14.76 11.37 7.83
N ASN A 245 -13.78 11.37 6.92
CA ASN A 245 -13.90 12.07 5.64
C ASN A 245 -14.94 11.44 4.72
N ILE A 246 -15.05 10.09 4.71
CA ILE A 246 -16.12 9.41 3.96
C ILE A 246 -17.50 9.81 4.48
N ILE A 247 -17.70 9.84 5.80
CA ILE A 247 -18.97 10.26 6.41
C ILE A 247 -19.28 11.73 6.10
N ALA A 248 -18.26 12.58 6.11
CA ALA A 248 -18.43 14.01 5.83
C ALA A 248 -18.61 14.32 4.34
N SER A 249 -18.23 13.40 3.44
CA SER A 249 -18.27 13.62 1.99
C SER A 249 -19.69 13.78 1.44
N ASP A 250 -20.68 13.18 2.08
CA ASP A 250 -22.07 13.28 1.67
C ASP A 250 -22.63 14.70 1.86
N ASN A 251 -22.06 15.45 2.80
CA ASN A 251 -22.42 16.85 3.04
C ASN A 251 -21.29 17.65 3.71
N PRO A 252 -20.21 17.97 2.99
CA PRO A 252 -18.97 18.51 3.57
C PRO A 252 -19.14 19.87 4.23
N GLU A 253 -20.13 20.65 3.83
CA GLU A 253 -20.41 21.96 4.45
C GLU A 253 -20.99 21.85 5.87
N ASN A 254 -21.66 20.73 6.14
CA ASN A 254 -22.32 20.50 7.43
C ASN A 254 -21.43 19.80 8.45
N PHE A 255 -20.29 19.29 8.05
CA PHE A 255 -19.40 18.56 8.95
C PHE A 255 -18.07 19.27 9.13
N GLN A 256 -17.53 19.14 10.33
CA GLN A 256 -16.16 19.53 10.68
C GLN A 256 -15.47 18.37 11.38
N ILE A 257 -14.24 18.10 10.96
CA ILE A 257 -13.43 17.00 11.49
C ILE A 257 -12.33 17.60 12.34
N TYR A 258 -12.20 17.11 13.58
CA TYR A 258 -11.13 17.46 14.51
C TYR A 258 -10.31 16.21 14.78
N ASP A 259 -9.04 16.26 14.45
CA ASP A 259 -8.06 15.22 14.75
C ASP A 259 -7.21 15.67 15.94
N ASN A 260 -7.43 15.03 17.09
CA ASN A 260 -6.70 15.29 18.31
C ASN A 260 -5.79 14.11 18.64
N ASP A 261 -4.85 14.28 19.58
CA ASP A 261 -3.90 13.23 19.99
C ASP A 261 -4.53 11.91 20.42
N SER A 262 -5.76 11.93 20.90
CA SER A 262 -6.45 10.75 21.46
C SER A 262 -7.67 10.28 20.69
N SER A 263 -8.19 11.11 19.76
CA SER A 263 -9.44 10.80 19.07
C SER A 263 -9.66 11.67 17.83
N ILE A 264 -10.48 11.18 16.90
CA ILE A 264 -11.10 11.98 15.85
C ILE A 264 -12.55 12.26 16.24
N CYS A 265 -12.96 13.52 16.11
CA CYS A 265 -14.32 13.95 16.34
C CYS A 265 -14.91 14.50 15.03
N ILE A 266 -16.12 14.05 14.69
CA ILE A 266 -16.93 14.57 13.60
C ILE A 266 -18.05 15.38 14.23
N VAL A 267 -18.11 16.66 13.93
CA VAL A 267 -19.11 17.58 14.44
C VAL A 267 -20.04 17.98 13.30
N ASN A 268 -21.32 17.76 13.45
CA ASN A 268 -22.31 18.32 12.56
C ASN A 268 -22.63 19.76 13.03
N LYS A 269 -22.37 20.73 12.18
CA LYS A 269 -22.52 22.17 12.50
C LYS A 269 -23.95 22.57 12.82
N SER A 270 -24.93 21.86 12.28
CA SER A 270 -26.35 22.17 12.47
C SER A 270 -26.97 21.52 13.68
N SER A 271 -26.60 20.25 13.97
CA SER A 271 -27.22 19.46 15.04
C SER A 271 -26.37 19.37 16.31
N GLY A 272 -25.10 19.78 16.27
CA GLY A 272 -24.17 19.66 17.38
C GLY A 272 -23.81 18.20 17.75
N VAL A 273 -24.32 17.23 17.02
CA VAL A 273 -24.04 15.80 17.28
C VAL A 273 -22.63 15.49 16.85
N VAL A 274 -21.88 14.95 17.80
CA VAL A 274 -20.49 14.55 17.60
C VAL A 274 -20.38 13.04 17.54
N LYS A 275 -19.75 12.54 16.48
CA LYS A 275 -19.27 11.16 16.44
C LYS A 275 -17.79 11.17 16.82
N LYS A 276 -17.43 10.43 17.88
CA LYS A 276 -16.07 10.38 18.39
C LYS A 276 -15.49 8.98 18.26
N TYR A 277 -14.27 8.89 17.68
CA TYR A 277 -13.49 7.67 17.58
C TYR A 277 -12.23 7.80 18.43
N ASN A 278 -12.18 7.09 19.55
CA ASN A 278 -11.00 7.09 20.41
C ASN A 278 -9.91 6.16 19.85
N TYR A 279 -8.63 6.57 19.94
CA TYR A 279 -7.49 5.79 19.48
C TYR A 279 -7.08 4.70 20.48
N ASN A 280 -8.03 3.87 20.91
CA ASN A 280 -7.81 2.80 21.86
C ASN A 280 -7.35 1.52 21.15
N ILE A 281 -6.04 1.28 21.17
CA ILE A 281 -5.45 0.02 20.72
C ILE A 281 -4.97 -0.76 21.94
N ASN A 282 -5.39 -2.02 22.02
CA ASN A 282 -5.00 -2.88 23.15
C ASN A 282 -3.54 -3.34 22.99
N LYS A 283 -2.67 -2.87 23.89
CA LYS A 283 -1.23 -3.19 23.91
C LYS A 283 -0.95 -4.69 24.03
N ILE A 284 -1.77 -5.43 24.81
CA ILE A 284 -1.60 -6.88 24.99
C ILE A 284 -1.86 -7.62 23.67
N SER A 285 -2.90 -7.23 22.96
CA SER A 285 -3.21 -7.81 21.64
C SER A 285 -2.08 -7.59 20.64
N ILE A 286 -1.46 -6.40 20.66
CA ILE A 286 -0.30 -6.10 19.80
C ILE A 286 0.91 -6.93 20.19
N PHE A 287 1.18 -7.07 21.49
CA PHE A 287 2.29 -7.90 21.98
C PHE A 287 2.14 -9.36 21.56
N LEU A 288 0.97 -9.96 21.77
CA LEU A 288 0.68 -11.34 21.34
C LEU A 288 0.81 -11.53 19.83
N LYS A 289 0.30 -10.58 19.08
CA LYS A 289 0.43 -10.48 17.64
C LYS A 289 1.89 -10.52 17.17
N ASN A 290 2.72 -9.68 17.77
CA ASN A 290 4.14 -9.58 17.46
C ASN A 290 4.89 -10.86 17.82
N PHE A 291 4.54 -11.48 18.93
CA PHE A 291 5.09 -12.76 19.33
C PHE A 291 4.76 -13.86 18.32
N LEU A 292 3.50 -14.01 17.95
CA LEU A 292 3.06 -15.00 16.96
C LEU A 292 3.66 -14.75 15.57
N ARG A 293 3.79 -13.49 15.16
CA ARG A 293 4.45 -13.14 13.91
C ARG A 293 5.93 -13.54 13.88
N LYS A 294 6.67 -13.34 14.97
CA LYS A 294 8.04 -13.81 15.05
C LYS A 294 8.14 -15.33 14.83
N PHE A 295 7.23 -16.09 15.37
CA PHE A 295 7.17 -17.55 15.18
C PHE A 295 6.84 -17.93 13.72
N SER A 296 5.86 -17.29 13.12
CA SER A 296 5.51 -17.56 11.73
C SER A 296 6.63 -17.16 10.77
N TYR A 297 7.34 -16.09 11.08
CA TYR A 297 8.44 -15.58 10.24
C TYR A 297 9.70 -16.47 10.31
N LEU A 298 10.00 -17.04 11.47
CA LEU A 298 11.11 -18.00 11.59
C LEU A 298 10.90 -19.25 10.72
N ASN A 299 9.66 -19.71 10.55
CA ASN A 299 9.32 -20.78 9.62
C ASN A 299 9.35 -20.34 8.14
N PHE A 300 9.28 -19.04 7.88
CA PHE A 300 9.22 -18.45 6.54
C PHE A 300 10.60 -18.22 5.93
N CYS A 301 11.59 -17.91 6.76
CA CYS A 301 12.93 -17.55 6.31
C CYS A 301 13.83 -18.77 6.04
N GLY A 302 13.38 -19.96 6.40
CA GLY A 302 14.21 -21.18 6.35
C GLY A 302 14.28 -21.90 5.00
N GLY A 303 13.58 -21.44 3.99
CA GLY A 303 13.66 -22.15 2.73
C GLY A 303 13.01 -21.39 1.57
N GLY A 304 13.70 -20.64 0.84
CA GLY A 304 13.46 -19.95 -0.43
C GLY A 304 12.19 -20.21 -1.26
N ILE A 305 11.22 -20.90 -0.73
CA ILE A 305 9.93 -21.20 -1.33
C ILE A 305 8.87 -20.69 -0.35
N ILE A 306 7.98 -19.90 -0.88
CA ILE A 306 6.82 -19.37 -0.19
C ILE A 306 5.82 -20.52 0.05
N GLU A 307 6.06 -21.32 1.06
CA GLU A 307 5.00 -22.14 1.61
C GLU A 307 4.19 -21.28 2.58
N PRO A 308 2.85 -21.32 2.51
CA PRO A 308 2.04 -20.59 3.47
C PRO A 308 2.39 -21.07 4.89
N PRO A 309 2.62 -20.17 5.84
CA PRO A 309 2.91 -20.54 7.22
C PRO A 309 1.77 -21.41 7.75
N ASN A 310 2.08 -22.16 8.81
CA ASN A 310 1.10 -23.03 9.45
C ASN A 310 -0.26 -22.31 9.57
N LYS A 311 -1.28 -22.87 8.91
CA LYS A 311 -2.63 -22.29 8.79
C LYS A 311 -3.23 -21.88 10.13
N VAL A 312 -2.91 -22.61 11.20
CA VAL A 312 -3.42 -22.33 12.56
C VAL A 312 -2.79 -21.06 13.14
N ILE A 313 -1.44 -20.94 13.06
CA ILE A 313 -0.73 -19.76 13.52
C ILE A 313 -1.20 -18.52 12.75
N PHE A 314 -1.43 -18.71 11.46
CA PHE A 314 -1.92 -17.65 10.58
C PHE A 314 -3.31 -17.17 10.95
N SER A 315 -4.22 -18.10 11.22
CA SER A 315 -5.58 -17.77 11.65
C SER A 315 -5.59 -17.09 13.02
N LEU A 316 -4.70 -17.48 13.94
CA LEU A 316 -4.54 -16.81 15.24
C LEU A 316 -4.01 -15.39 15.08
N ILE A 317 -3.00 -15.17 14.24
CA ILE A 317 -2.48 -13.83 13.96
C ILE A 317 -3.59 -12.97 13.35
N TRP A 318 -4.28 -13.51 12.37
CA TRP A 318 -5.38 -12.84 11.71
C TRP A 318 -6.51 -12.48 12.68
N TYR A 319 -6.90 -13.39 13.57
CA TYR A 319 -7.86 -13.14 14.62
C TYR A 319 -7.43 -12.02 15.58
N LEU A 320 -6.18 -12.01 15.99
CA LEU A 320 -5.62 -10.96 16.85
C LEU A 320 -5.51 -9.61 16.14
N ASP A 321 -5.31 -9.61 14.82
CA ASP A 321 -5.27 -8.42 14.01
C ASP A 321 -6.67 -7.84 13.77
N PHE A 322 -7.65 -8.70 13.56
CA PHE A 322 -8.97 -8.32 13.07
C PHE A 322 -10.11 -8.54 14.01
N ARG A 323 -9.83 -8.81 15.24
CA ARG A 323 -10.70 -8.92 16.43
C ARG A 323 -12.15 -9.32 16.23
N TYR A 324 -12.77 -8.83 15.24
CA TYR A 324 -14.21 -8.61 15.26
C TYR A 324 -14.97 -9.49 14.36
N LYS A 325 -14.34 -9.99 13.40
CA LYS A 325 -14.98 -10.79 12.38
C LYS A 325 -14.35 -12.16 12.27
N TYR A 326 -13.81 -12.64 13.41
CA TYR A 326 -13.16 -13.92 13.40
C TYR A 326 -14.10 -15.03 12.89
N LEU A 327 -15.39 -14.97 13.22
CA LEU A 327 -16.39 -15.91 12.70
C LEU A 327 -16.55 -15.77 11.19
N ARG A 328 -16.56 -14.55 10.68
CA ARG A 328 -16.55 -14.29 9.25
C ARG A 328 -15.23 -14.69 8.64
N GLY A 329 -14.13 -14.31 9.26
CA GLY A 329 -12.80 -14.68 8.81
C GLY A 329 -12.53 -16.17 8.82
N LEU A 330 -12.99 -16.90 9.83
CA LEU A 330 -12.97 -18.36 9.85
C LEU A 330 -13.86 -18.96 8.78
N LYS A 331 -15.04 -18.38 8.53
CA LYS A 331 -15.93 -18.80 7.46
C LYS A 331 -15.31 -18.54 6.09
N ASP A 332 -14.74 -17.35 5.87
CA ASP A 332 -14.07 -17.01 4.62
C ASP A 332 -12.81 -17.85 4.43
N PHE A 333 -12.05 -18.11 5.48
CA PHE A 333 -10.94 -19.05 5.51
C PHE A 333 -11.38 -20.45 5.14
N TYR A 334 -12.38 -20.99 5.81
CA TYR A 334 -12.93 -22.31 5.54
C TYR A 334 -13.42 -22.43 4.09
N ASN A 335 -14.20 -21.48 3.62
CA ASN A 335 -14.74 -21.47 2.26
C ASN A 335 -13.66 -21.42 1.16
N ARG A 336 -12.50 -20.85 1.44
CA ARG A 336 -11.38 -20.75 0.48
C ARG A 336 -10.50 -22.01 0.44
N PHE A 337 -10.51 -22.80 1.51
CA PHE A 337 -9.71 -24.02 1.61
C PHE A 337 -10.51 -25.29 1.37
N THR A 338 -11.82 -25.21 1.35
CA THR A 338 -12.73 -26.34 1.06
C THR A 338 -13.32 -26.31 -0.35
N LYS A 339 -13.10 -25.23 -1.08
CA LYS A 339 -13.31 -25.11 -2.53
C LYS A 339 -12.00 -25.27 -3.28
#